data_10b4f02e95b0f3b8e2f763219bdeb262
#
_entry.id   10b4f02e95b0f3b8e2f763219bdeb262
#
_cell.length_a   1.000
_cell.length_b   1.000
_cell.length_c   1.000
_cell.angle_alpha   90.00
_cell.angle_beta   90.00
_cell.angle_gamma   90.00
#
_symmetry.space_group_name_H-M   'P 1'
#
loop_
_entity.id
_entity.type
_entity.pdbx_description
1 polymer ?
#
loop_
_entity_poly.entity_id
_entity_poly.type
_entity_poly.pdbx_seq_one_letter_code
_entity_poly.pdbx_strand_id
1 'polypeptide(L)'
;MIQDPHLLEARGVFVTLLRANGRELRGCIGAPYPDGPLLAQLSHVAVEAATEDPRFNPVSLSEFRDRIIVEVTVLTPPEVVKADKPLDYRDQIQVGRDGIIVEGIGFKGLLLPQVAVEEGFDSEEFLSQCCLKAGLLPDAWLSERLQVSRFQGQIFFEERPGGQVAEKSLSTA
;
A
#
# COMPACT_ATOMS: atom_id res chain seq x y z
N MET A 1 9.84 -22.62 -14.17
CA MET A 1 9.74 -22.84 -12.71
C MET A 1 10.23 -21.57 -12.02
N ILE A 2 9.42 -20.94 -11.21
CA ILE A 2 9.82 -19.73 -10.46
C ILE A 2 10.76 -20.18 -9.37
N GLN A 3 11.99 -19.64 -9.36
CA GLN A 3 13.06 -20.08 -8.45
C GLN A 3 13.29 -19.12 -7.26
N ASP A 4 12.65 -17.95 -7.28
CA ASP A 4 12.82 -16.98 -6.20
C ASP A 4 11.84 -17.30 -5.05
N PRO A 5 12.35 -17.71 -3.87
CA PRO A 5 11.51 -18.05 -2.73
C PRO A 5 10.69 -16.87 -2.20
N HIS A 6 11.14 -15.62 -2.41
CA HIS A 6 10.41 -14.42 -1.98
C HIS A 6 9.07 -14.25 -2.70
N LEU A 7 8.93 -14.77 -3.92
CA LEU A 7 7.68 -14.76 -4.66
C LEU A 7 6.64 -15.75 -4.10
N LEU A 8 7.08 -16.67 -3.26
CA LEU A 8 6.22 -17.65 -2.58
C LEU A 8 5.85 -17.22 -1.16
N GLU A 9 6.48 -16.19 -0.62
CA GLU A 9 6.13 -15.63 0.68
C GLU A 9 4.74 -14.96 0.63
N ALA A 10 4.04 -15.02 1.76
CA ALA A 10 2.79 -14.26 1.90
C ALA A 10 3.12 -12.78 2.12
N ARG A 11 2.73 -11.93 1.17
CA ARG A 11 2.97 -10.49 1.16
C ARG A 11 1.75 -9.74 0.68
N GLY A 12 1.49 -8.58 1.26
CA GLY A 12 0.57 -7.63 0.67
C GLY A 12 1.15 -7.01 -0.61
N VAL A 13 0.28 -6.66 -1.55
CA VAL A 13 0.70 -6.08 -2.83
C VAL A 13 -0.35 -5.11 -3.37
N PHE A 14 0.12 -4.07 -4.06
CA PHE A 14 -0.70 -3.16 -4.88
C PHE A 14 -0.17 -3.14 -6.30
N VAL A 15 -1.07 -3.05 -7.26
CA VAL A 15 -0.74 -2.78 -8.65
C VAL A 15 -1.42 -1.49 -9.06
N THR A 16 -0.62 -0.53 -9.50
CA THR A 16 -1.06 0.76 -10.00
C THR A 16 -0.74 0.88 -11.48
N LEU A 17 -1.73 1.24 -12.26
CA LEU A 17 -1.61 1.53 -13.67
C LEU A 17 -1.63 3.04 -13.86
N LEU A 18 -0.58 3.57 -14.47
CA LEU A 18 -0.42 5.00 -14.72
C LEU A 18 -0.38 5.25 -16.23
N ARG A 19 -0.94 6.37 -16.68
CA ARG A 19 -0.76 6.82 -18.06
C ARG A 19 0.67 7.30 -18.28
N ALA A 20 1.32 6.85 -19.34
CA ALA A 20 2.71 7.23 -19.64
C ALA A 20 2.87 8.76 -19.78
N ASN A 21 1.84 9.44 -20.30
CA ASN A 21 1.81 10.89 -20.43
C ASN A 21 1.22 11.49 -19.14
N GLY A 22 2.06 12.11 -18.31
CA GLY A 22 1.63 12.84 -17.11
C GLY A 22 1.50 11.96 -15.84
N ARG A 23 1.68 10.65 -15.94
CA ARG A 23 1.57 9.70 -14.81
C ARG A 23 0.24 9.75 -14.05
N GLU A 24 -0.84 10.08 -14.76
CA GLU A 24 -2.19 10.08 -14.20
C GLU A 24 -2.64 8.65 -13.88
N LEU A 25 -3.36 8.51 -12.78
CA LEU A 25 -3.94 7.23 -12.37
C LEU A 25 -4.89 6.69 -13.44
N ARG A 26 -4.75 5.40 -13.78
CA ARG A 26 -5.60 4.71 -14.75
C ARG A 26 -6.24 3.44 -14.18
N GLY A 27 -5.73 2.93 -13.08
CA GLY A 27 -6.26 1.82 -12.31
C GLY A 27 -5.36 1.53 -11.12
N CYS A 28 -5.95 1.09 -10.00
CA CYS A 28 -5.18 0.70 -8.82
C CYS A 28 -6.03 -0.23 -7.96
N ILE A 29 -5.56 -1.46 -7.81
CA ILE A 29 -6.14 -2.45 -6.89
C ILE A 29 -5.01 -3.01 -6.02
N GLY A 30 -5.37 -3.41 -4.79
CA GLY A 30 -4.44 -4.00 -3.86
C GLY A 30 -5.04 -5.08 -3.00
N ALA A 31 -4.21 -6.06 -2.67
CA ALA A 31 -4.42 -7.05 -1.62
C ALA A 31 -3.44 -6.72 -0.47
N PRO A 32 -3.82 -5.84 0.46
CA PRO A 32 -2.89 -5.30 1.46
C PRO A 32 -2.51 -6.32 2.54
N TYR A 33 -3.26 -7.39 2.68
CA TYR A 33 -3.01 -8.42 3.69
C TYR A 33 -2.36 -9.64 3.06
N PRO A 34 -1.42 -10.30 3.78
CA PRO A 34 -0.67 -11.43 3.23
C PRO A 34 -1.49 -12.74 3.30
N ASP A 35 -2.56 -12.84 2.50
CA ASP A 35 -3.47 -13.99 2.48
C ASP A 35 -2.98 -15.15 1.61
N GLY A 36 -1.82 -15.03 0.98
CA GLY A 36 -1.26 -16.08 0.13
C GLY A 36 0.06 -15.67 -0.52
N PRO A 37 0.64 -16.55 -1.35
CA PRO A 37 1.89 -16.29 -2.05
C PRO A 37 1.84 -15.00 -2.87
N LEU A 38 2.87 -14.16 -2.76
CA LEU A 38 2.97 -12.88 -3.46
C LEU A 38 2.65 -13.00 -4.95
N LEU A 39 3.22 -14.00 -5.63
CA LEU A 39 3.02 -14.17 -7.06
C LEU A 39 1.55 -14.41 -7.43
N ALA A 40 0.84 -15.22 -6.65
CA ALA A 40 -0.56 -15.51 -6.90
C ALA A 40 -1.41 -14.24 -6.71
N GLN A 41 -1.19 -13.52 -5.61
CA GLN A 41 -1.88 -12.25 -5.34
C GLN A 41 -1.54 -11.19 -6.39
N LEU A 42 -0.26 -11.02 -6.72
CA LEU A 42 0.19 -10.07 -7.73
C LEU A 42 -0.50 -10.31 -9.09
N SER A 43 -0.55 -11.58 -9.52
CA SER A 43 -1.18 -11.93 -10.80
C SER A 43 -2.68 -11.59 -10.81
N HIS A 44 -3.38 -11.85 -9.70
CA HIS A 44 -4.80 -11.54 -9.56
C HIS A 44 -5.05 -10.03 -9.53
N VAL A 45 -4.37 -9.33 -8.65
CA VAL A 45 -4.50 -7.87 -8.47
C VAL A 45 -4.12 -7.09 -9.73
N ALA A 46 -3.14 -7.58 -10.52
CA ALA A 46 -2.76 -6.95 -11.78
C ALA A 46 -3.90 -7.00 -12.82
N VAL A 47 -4.62 -8.12 -12.89
CA VAL A 47 -5.79 -8.25 -13.77
C VAL A 47 -6.92 -7.34 -13.28
N GLU A 48 -7.22 -7.37 -11.99
CA GLU A 48 -8.27 -6.54 -11.38
C GLU A 48 -8.00 -5.05 -11.57
N ALA A 49 -6.74 -4.60 -11.40
CA ALA A 49 -6.36 -3.20 -11.63
C ALA A 49 -6.60 -2.74 -13.08
N ALA A 50 -6.49 -3.67 -14.03
CA ALA A 50 -6.73 -3.37 -15.44
C ALA A 50 -8.21 -3.46 -15.85
N THR A 51 -9.01 -4.30 -15.19
CA THR A 51 -10.35 -4.67 -15.68
C THR A 51 -11.48 -4.42 -14.71
N GLU A 52 -11.20 -4.29 -13.40
CA GLU A 52 -12.22 -4.30 -12.35
C GLU A 52 -12.16 -3.09 -11.41
N ASP A 53 -11.26 -2.13 -11.64
CA ASP A 53 -11.27 -0.88 -10.88
C ASP A 53 -12.54 -0.07 -11.22
N PRO A 54 -13.47 0.11 -10.26
CA PRO A 54 -14.78 0.71 -10.52
C PRO A 54 -14.72 2.18 -10.95
N ARG A 55 -13.57 2.83 -10.80
CA ARG A 55 -13.35 4.23 -11.21
C ARG A 55 -13.10 4.38 -12.70
N PHE A 56 -12.79 3.30 -13.41
CA PHE A 56 -12.34 3.34 -14.80
C PHE A 56 -12.98 2.22 -15.63
N ASN A 57 -13.07 2.45 -16.93
CA ASN A 57 -13.41 1.38 -17.87
C ASN A 57 -12.23 0.40 -18.01
N PRO A 58 -12.46 -0.88 -18.33
CA PRO A 58 -11.40 -1.84 -18.58
C PRO A 58 -10.36 -1.34 -19.56
N VAL A 59 -9.09 -1.58 -19.27
CA VAL A 59 -7.96 -1.22 -20.12
C VAL A 59 -7.94 -2.11 -21.35
N SER A 60 -7.89 -1.53 -22.55
CA SER A 60 -7.73 -2.30 -23.78
C SER A 60 -6.28 -2.79 -23.94
N LEU A 61 -6.08 -3.88 -24.69
CA LEU A 61 -4.75 -4.43 -24.92
C LEU A 61 -3.81 -3.43 -25.64
N SER A 62 -4.34 -2.61 -26.56
CA SER A 62 -3.57 -1.56 -27.25
C SER A 62 -3.19 -0.44 -26.28
N GLU A 63 -4.13 0.00 -25.43
CA GLU A 63 -3.84 1.00 -24.39
C GLU A 63 -2.76 0.50 -23.43
N PHE A 64 -2.88 -0.76 -22.96
CA PHE A 64 -1.91 -1.38 -22.06
C PHE A 64 -0.50 -1.37 -22.63
N ARG A 65 -0.34 -1.79 -23.88
CA ARG A 65 0.98 -1.88 -24.54
C ARG A 65 1.66 -0.55 -24.79
N ASP A 66 0.85 0.46 -25.19
CA ASP A 66 1.40 1.68 -25.75
C ASP A 66 1.38 2.87 -24.79
N ARG A 67 0.53 2.81 -23.73
CA ARG A 67 0.22 3.99 -22.90
C ARG A 67 0.25 3.76 -21.41
N ILE A 68 0.40 2.53 -20.95
CA ILE A 68 0.37 2.20 -19.51
C ILE A 68 1.77 1.92 -18.99
N ILE A 69 2.09 2.53 -17.86
CA ILE A 69 3.21 2.21 -16.99
C ILE A 69 2.64 1.41 -15.83
N VAL A 70 3.25 0.27 -15.53
CA VAL A 70 2.89 -0.56 -14.38
C VAL A 70 3.80 -0.19 -13.21
N GLU A 71 3.17 0.04 -12.06
CA GLU A 71 3.85 0.20 -10.78
C GLU A 71 3.34 -0.89 -9.82
N VAL A 72 4.26 -1.57 -9.14
CA VAL A 72 3.97 -2.61 -8.16
C VAL A 72 4.54 -2.21 -6.82
N THR A 73 3.71 -2.18 -5.79
CA THR A 73 4.15 -1.96 -4.41
C THR A 73 4.02 -3.27 -3.63
N VAL A 74 5.13 -3.83 -3.19
CA VAL A 74 5.18 -5.03 -2.36
C VAL A 74 5.33 -4.60 -0.90
N LEU A 75 4.42 -5.05 -0.03
CA LEU A 75 4.44 -4.70 1.38
C LEU A 75 5.27 -5.69 2.20
N THR A 76 6.01 -5.19 3.19
CA THR A 76 6.60 -6.05 4.22
C THR A 76 5.50 -6.66 5.10
N PRO A 77 5.73 -7.81 5.75
CA PRO A 77 4.82 -8.29 6.78
C PRO A 77 4.59 -7.21 7.84
N PRO A 78 3.34 -7.02 8.30
CA PRO A 78 3.06 -6.07 9.36
C PRO A 78 3.75 -6.46 10.67
N GLU A 79 4.36 -5.49 11.33
CA GLU A 79 4.97 -5.62 12.66
C GLU A 79 4.14 -4.85 13.67
N VAL A 80 3.76 -5.52 14.76
CA VAL A 80 3.06 -4.84 15.88
C VAL A 80 4.00 -3.82 16.52
N VAL A 81 3.56 -2.58 16.60
CA VAL A 81 4.29 -1.51 17.28
C VAL A 81 4.13 -1.71 18.79
N LYS A 82 5.25 -1.94 19.47
CA LYS A 82 5.27 -2.07 20.93
C LYS A 82 5.35 -0.69 21.55
N ALA A 83 4.33 -0.30 22.27
CA ALA A 83 4.25 0.97 22.99
C ALA A 83 3.85 0.70 24.45
N ASP A 84 4.52 1.35 25.39
CA ASP A 84 4.16 1.25 26.82
C ASP A 84 2.87 2.04 27.12
N LYS A 85 2.65 3.10 26.37
CA LYS A 85 1.43 3.92 26.39
C LYS A 85 0.99 4.21 24.96
N PRO A 86 -0.30 4.35 24.69
CA PRO A 86 -0.79 4.67 23.34
C PRO A 86 -0.14 5.91 22.71
N LEU A 87 0.17 6.94 23.49
CA LEU A 87 0.86 8.16 23.02
C LEU A 87 2.25 7.87 22.44
N ASP A 88 2.91 6.80 22.84
CA ASP A 88 4.25 6.45 22.35
C ASP A 88 4.22 5.95 20.89
N TYR A 89 3.04 5.59 20.34
CA TYR A 89 2.91 5.19 18.92
C TYR A 89 3.42 6.26 17.98
N ARG A 90 3.14 7.55 18.25
CA ARG A 90 3.54 8.67 17.41
C ARG A 90 5.05 8.79 17.24
N ASP A 91 5.83 8.42 18.28
CA ASP A 91 7.28 8.52 18.28
C ASP A 91 7.94 7.30 17.59
N GLN A 92 7.19 6.23 17.36
CA GLN A 92 7.67 5.00 16.74
C GLN A 92 7.27 4.85 15.28
N ILE A 93 6.35 5.69 14.79
CA ILE A 93 5.91 5.70 13.40
C ILE A 93 6.66 6.80 12.65
N GLN A 94 7.37 6.42 11.60
CA GLN A 94 8.08 7.35 10.74
C GLN A 94 7.26 7.64 9.50
N VAL A 95 6.73 8.85 9.42
CA VAL A 95 5.99 9.35 8.25
C VAL A 95 6.85 9.26 6.98
N GLY A 96 6.26 8.82 5.87
CA GLY A 96 6.94 8.63 4.59
C GLY A 96 7.65 7.30 4.43
N ARG A 97 7.96 6.61 5.53
CA ARG A 97 8.55 5.27 5.53
C ARG A 97 7.54 4.18 5.89
N ASP A 98 6.83 4.42 7.00
CA ASP A 98 5.94 3.42 7.57
C ASP A 98 4.51 3.63 7.08
N GLY A 99 3.89 2.56 6.59
CA GLY A 99 2.44 2.44 6.52
C GLY A 99 1.93 1.90 7.84
N ILE A 100 0.69 2.14 8.17
CA ILE A 100 0.09 1.74 9.43
C ILE A 100 -1.19 0.95 9.25
N ILE A 101 -1.41 0.03 10.16
CA ILE A 101 -2.66 -0.71 10.35
C ILE A 101 -3.13 -0.44 11.76
N VAL A 102 -4.39 -0.03 11.89
CA VAL A 102 -5.09 0.05 13.16
C VAL A 102 -6.14 -1.05 13.19
N GLU A 103 -6.10 -1.90 14.22
CA GLU A 103 -6.98 -3.05 14.34
C GLU A 103 -7.57 -3.16 15.75
N GLY A 104 -8.86 -3.41 15.84
CA GLY A 104 -9.60 -3.69 17.07
C GLY A 104 -10.74 -4.66 16.81
N ILE A 105 -11.60 -4.90 17.80
CA ILE A 105 -12.68 -5.86 17.69
C ILE A 105 -13.66 -5.43 16.59
N GLY A 106 -13.59 -6.09 15.43
CA GLY A 106 -14.48 -5.85 14.29
C GLY A 106 -14.13 -4.63 13.42
N PHE A 107 -13.00 -3.97 13.69
CA PHE A 107 -12.56 -2.78 12.96
C PHE A 107 -11.14 -2.95 12.48
N LYS A 108 -10.88 -2.53 11.23
CA LYS A 108 -9.54 -2.56 10.66
C LYS A 108 -9.39 -1.45 9.62
N GLY A 109 -8.34 -0.67 9.74
CA GLY A 109 -7.96 0.36 8.78
C GLY A 109 -6.49 0.23 8.41
N LEU A 110 -6.17 0.61 7.18
CA LEU A 110 -4.80 0.62 6.67
C LEU A 110 -4.57 1.89 5.87
N LEU A 111 -3.44 2.54 6.08
CA LEU A 111 -2.93 3.63 5.26
C LEU A 111 -1.51 3.32 4.80
N LEU A 112 -1.26 3.55 3.50
CA LEU A 112 0.06 3.39 2.90
C LEU A 112 1.00 4.52 3.30
N PRO A 113 2.34 4.30 3.29
CA PRO A 113 3.32 5.31 3.70
C PRO A 113 3.19 6.64 2.95
N GLN A 114 2.91 6.60 1.65
CA GLN A 114 2.80 7.79 0.80
C GLN A 114 1.62 8.69 1.17
N VAL A 115 0.56 8.15 1.75
CA VAL A 115 -0.65 8.93 2.09
C VAL A 115 -0.31 10.05 3.07
N ALA A 116 0.49 9.77 4.10
CA ALA A 116 0.86 10.79 5.07
C ALA A 116 1.70 11.92 4.45
N VAL A 117 2.54 11.59 3.47
CA VAL A 117 3.36 12.60 2.76
C VAL A 117 2.50 13.44 1.81
N GLU A 118 1.61 12.81 1.05
CA GLU A 118 0.73 13.46 0.08
C GLU A 118 -0.26 14.43 0.74
N GLU A 119 -0.78 14.04 1.91
CA GLU A 119 -1.76 14.82 2.67
C GLU A 119 -1.11 15.77 3.71
N GLY A 120 0.22 15.66 3.90
CA GLY A 120 0.95 16.49 4.86
C GLY A 120 0.69 16.15 6.32
N PHE A 121 0.33 14.89 6.62
CA PHE A 121 0.03 14.44 7.98
C PHE A 121 1.32 14.27 8.79
N ASP A 122 1.26 14.67 10.05
CA ASP A 122 2.19 14.18 11.05
C ASP A 122 1.80 12.78 11.55
N SER A 123 2.56 12.20 12.46
CA SER A 123 2.30 10.84 12.97
C SER A 123 0.99 10.71 13.76
N GLU A 124 0.56 11.76 14.48
CA GLU A 124 -0.72 11.77 15.20
C GLU A 124 -1.90 11.87 14.24
N GLU A 125 -1.82 12.75 13.25
CA GLU A 125 -2.83 12.87 12.21
C GLU A 125 -2.93 11.58 11.39
N PHE A 126 -1.79 10.97 11.07
CA PHE A 126 -1.76 9.71 10.33
C PHE A 126 -2.46 8.57 11.08
N LEU A 127 -2.21 8.44 12.40
CA LEU A 127 -2.93 7.49 13.26
C LEU A 127 -4.43 7.80 13.30
N SER A 128 -4.79 9.07 13.46
CA SER A 128 -6.18 9.51 13.52
C SER A 128 -6.92 9.23 12.21
N GLN A 129 -6.31 9.51 11.07
CA GLN A 129 -6.90 9.23 9.76
C GLN A 129 -7.02 7.72 9.50
N CYS A 130 -6.08 6.91 10.00
CA CYS A 130 -6.19 5.46 9.93
C CYS A 130 -7.36 4.93 10.77
N CYS A 131 -7.61 5.51 11.96
CA CYS A 131 -8.79 5.20 12.76
C CYS A 131 -10.09 5.57 12.02
N LEU A 132 -10.16 6.75 11.42
CA LEU A 132 -11.32 7.15 10.61
C LEU A 132 -11.58 6.19 9.45
N LYS A 133 -10.52 5.75 8.77
CA LYS A 133 -10.63 4.75 7.69
C LYS A 133 -11.11 3.39 8.20
N ALA A 134 -10.82 3.05 9.45
CA ALA A 134 -11.36 1.86 10.12
C ALA A 134 -12.82 2.01 10.55
N GLY A 135 -13.43 3.20 10.39
CA GLY A 135 -14.78 3.50 10.89
C GLY A 135 -14.83 3.81 12.39
N LEU A 136 -13.70 4.19 12.98
CA LEU A 136 -13.54 4.55 14.38
C LEU A 136 -13.47 6.07 14.56
N LEU A 137 -13.53 6.51 15.81
CA LEU A 137 -13.23 7.91 16.17
C LEU A 137 -11.74 8.22 15.95
N PRO A 138 -11.37 9.46 15.61
CA PRO A 138 -9.98 9.81 15.27
C PRO A 138 -8.99 9.61 16.43
N ASP A 139 -9.45 9.69 17.67
CA ASP A 139 -8.67 9.48 18.90
C ASP A 139 -8.69 8.03 19.42
N ALA A 140 -9.30 7.11 18.68
CA ALA A 140 -9.43 5.71 19.11
C ALA A 140 -8.08 5.00 19.28
N TRP A 141 -7.02 5.44 18.59
CA TRP A 141 -5.66 4.92 18.73
C TRP A 141 -5.04 5.16 20.11
N LEU A 142 -5.61 6.11 20.89
CA LEU A 142 -5.23 6.34 22.29
C LEU A 142 -5.81 5.29 23.26
N SER A 143 -6.61 4.35 22.76
CA SER A 143 -7.20 3.28 23.54
C SER A 143 -6.29 2.05 23.56
N GLU A 144 -6.05 1.48 24.75
CA GLU A 144 -5.33 0.18 24.91
C GLU A 144 -6.04 -1.02 24.26
N ARG A 145 -7.25 -0.82 23.70
CA ARG A 145 -8.02 -1.86 23.01
C ARG A 145 -7.68 -1.97 21.53
N LEU A 146 -6.90 -1.04 21.00
CA LEU A 146 -6.46 -1.03 19.61
C LEU A 146 -5.01 -1.49 19.51
N GLN A 147 -4.75 -2.30 18.50
CA GLN A 147 -3.40 -2.66 18.11
C GLN A 147 -3.00 -1.81 16.91
N VAL A 148 -1.82 -1.22 17.00
CA VAL A 148 -1.19 -0.53 15.87
C VAL A 148 -0.07 -1.41 15.35
N SER A 149 -0.08 -1.65 14.05
CA SER A 149 1.02 -2.32 13.35
C SER A 149 1.57 -1.38 12.29
N ARG A 150 2.85 -1.52 11.97
CA ARG A 150 3.51 -0.81 10.87
C ARG A 150 4.00 -1.78 9.83
N PHE A 151 4.13 -1.32 8.60
CA PHE A 151 4.73 -2.04 7.48
C PHE A 151 5.43 -1.05 6.55
N GLN A 152 6.26 -1.56 5.65
CA GLN A 152 6.92 -0.76 4.63
C GLN A 152 6.56 -1.29 3.26
N GLY A 153 6.78 -0.47 2.23
CA GLY A 153 6.53 -0.85 0.84
C GLY A 153 7.81 -0.71 0.00
N GLN A 154 8.06 -1.69 -0.84
CA GLN A 154 9.03 -1.58 -1.94
C GLN A 154 8.24 -1.29 -3.22
N ILE A 155 8.61 -0.23 -3.93
CA ILE A 155 7.93 0.18 -5.15
C ILE A 155 8.81 -0.11 -6.35
N PHE A 156 8.29 -0.89 -7.28
CA PHE A 156 8.89 -1.19 -8.57
C PHE A 156 8.03 -0.58 -9.66
N PHE A 157 8.62 0.08 -10.62
CA PHE A 157 7.87 0.74 -11.70
C PHE A 157 8.56 0.61 -13.05
N GLU A 158 7.78 0.55 -14.11
CA GLU A 158 8.27 0.69 -15.48
C GLU A 158 8.62 2.15 -15.77
N GLU A 159 9.76 2.41 -16.37
CA GLU A 159 10.14 3.76 -16.81
C GLU A 159 9.29 4.26 -17.97
N ARG A 160 8.85 3.35 -18.82
CA ARG A 160 7.95 3.53 -19.97
C ARG A 160 7.17 2.24 -20.23
N PRO A 161 6.08 2.28 -21.00
CA PRO A 161 5.31 1.08 -21.33
C PRO A 161 6.19 -0.05 -21.86
N GLY A 162 6.18 -1.22 -21.18
CA GLY A 162 7.01 -2.38 -21.50
C GLY A 162 8.52 -2.14 -21.41
N GLY A 163 8.95 -1.08 -20.70
CA GLY A 163 10.34 -0.68 -20.55
C GLY A 163 11.07 -1.39 -19.40
N GLN A 164 12.22 -0.83 -19.04
CA GLN A 164 12.97 -1.31 -17.88
C GLN A 164 12.21 -1.02 -16.59
N VAL A 165 12.35 -1.93 -15.64
CA VAL A 165 11.78 -1.78 -14.29
C VAL A 165 12.86 -1.22 -13.38
N ALA A 166 12.54 -0.16 -12.65
CA ALA A 166 13.37 0.46 -11.64
C ALA A 166 12.69 0.33 -10.26
N GLU A 167 13.47 0.33 -9.20
CA GLU A 167 13.00 0.43 -7.83
C GLU A 167 12.98 1.90 -7.41
N LYS A 168 11.86 2.35 -6.84
CA LYS A 168 11.72 3.69 -6.26
C LYS A 168 12.09 3.62 -4.79
N SER A 169 13.18 4.28 -4.42
CA SER A 169 13.49 4.51 -3.01
C SER A 169 12.45 5.44 -2.40
N LEU A 170 11.78 5.01 -1.34
CA LEU A 170 10.99 5.91 -0.49
C LEU A 170 12.00 6.72 0.35
N SER A 171 12.67 7.69 -0.27
CA SER A 171 13.49 8.63 0.48
C SER A 171 12.56 9.63 1.16
N THR A 172 12.62 9.69 2.47
CA THR A 172 12.14 10.83 3.25
C THR A 172 12.81 12.10 2.71
N ALA A 173 12.00 13.01 2.18
CA ALA A 173 12.43 14.36 1.88
C ALA A 173 12.73 15.10 3.18
#